data_960db3efccf8651f996dcf74032fea2e
#
_entry.id   960db3efccf8651f996dcf74032fea2e
#
_cell.length_a   1.000
_cell.length_b   1.000
_cell.length_c   1.000
_cell.angle_alpha   90.00
_cell.angle_beta   90.00
_cell.angle_gamma   90.00
#
_symmetry.space_group_name_H-M   'P 1'
#
loop_
_entity.id
_entity.type
_entity.pdbx_description
1 polymer ?
#
loop_
_entity_poly.entity_id
_entity_poly.type
_entity_poly.pdbx_seq_one_letter_code
_entity_poly.pdbx_strand_id
1 'polypeptide(L)'
;QTNDKEFLPNSKKKWNTFRYNYKLGQLEKVISSLAIDQNNNNLPDLIGLCEIENRSVINDILNTSIFHNQDFQIIHQDSPDIRGIDCALLIKNKFKILKKDFIVIDNPRDNRTTRDIVFVKLEFKNKIFNIFVNHWPSRYGGQENSNYKRVFVANVLKDYISLNTSDDEYTVIMGDFNDYPFNESITKFLMNDKFINLMNNDLVSGIGSYNYRGTWNWLDQIIISSNFSDKSIKLLSFGAFQKDFMLYKNKDGMIYPSRSFGGNTWYGGFSDHLPIYFKSEFIN
;
A
#
# COMPACT_ATOMS: atom_id res chain seq x y z
N GLN A 1 1.84 14.45 18.33
CA GLN A 1 1.11 13.68 17.35
C GLN A 1 0.25 12.73 18.12
N THR A 2 -1.10 12.89 18.31
CA THR A 2 -1.63 11.60 18.59
C THR A 2 -2.92 11.61 19.33
N ASN A 3 -3.92 11.51 18.58
CA ASN A 3 -5.20 11.10 19.14
C ASN A 3 -5.37 9.56 19.16
N ASP A 4 -4.36 8.77 18.76
CA ASP A 4 -4.45 7.31 18.83
C ASP A 4 -4.06 6.75 20.20
N LYS A 5 -4.84 7.14 21.21
CA LYS A 5 -4.67 6.65 22.58
C LYS A 5 -4.97 5.16 22.77
N GLU A 6 -5.46 4.48 21.72
CA GLU A 6 -5.80 3.06 21.81
C GLU A 6 -4.57 2.15 21.75
N PHE A 7 -3.51 2.59 21.07
CA PHE A 7 -2.26 1.83 20.91
C PHE A 7 -1.17 2.27 21.88
N LEU A 8 -1.51 2.39 23.15
CA LEU A 8 -0.56 2.69 24.23
C LEU A 8 -0.39 1.47 25.15
N PRO A 9 0.76 1.35 25.85
CA PRO A 9 0.99 0.25 26.80
C PRO A 9 -0.08 0.15 27.90
N ASN A 10 -0.64 1.28 28.31
CA ASN A 10 -1.66 1.38 29.36
C ASN A 10 -3.11 1.41 28.81
N SER A 11 -3.30 1.32 27.50
CA SER A 11 -4.62 1.28 26.88
C SER A 11 -5.25 -0.12 26.99
N LYS A 12 -6.54 -0.22 26.59
CA LYS A 12 -7.24 -1.53 26.52
C LYS A 12 -6.52 -2.52 25.58
N LYS A 13 -5.88 -2.03 24.52
CA LYS A 13 -5.09 -2.84 23.57
C LYS A 13 -3.74 -3.25 24.11
N LYS A 14 -3.24 -2.58 25.18
CA LYS A 14 -1.95 -2.90 25.82
C LYS A 14 -0.83 -3.04 24.78
N TRP A 15 -0.71 -2.06 23.87
CA TRP A 15 0.32 -2.06 22.84
C TRP A 15 1.69 -1.75 23.47
N ASN A 16 2.45 -2.79 23.76
CA ASN A 16 3.74 -2.74 24.43
C ASN A 16 4.86 -3.28 23.53
N THR A 17 6.10 -3.20 23.98
CA THR A 17 7.30 -3.63 23.26
C THR A 17 7.20 -5.10 22.78
N PHE A 18 6.63 -6.00 23.57
CA PHE A 18 6.45 -7.41 23.15
C PHE A 18 5.55 -7.51 21.90
N ARG A 19 4.38 -6.84 21.92
CA ARG A 19 3.43 -6.88 20.80
C ARG A 19 3.99 -6.17 19.57
N TYR A 20 4.73 -5.09 19.79
CA TYR A 20 5.42 -4.37 18.73
C TYR A 20 6.46 -5.26 18.03
N ASN A 21 7.38 -5.86 18.77
CA ASN A 21 8.39 -6.76 18.21
C ASN A 21 7.77 -8.00 17.55
N TYR A 22 6.68 -8.52 18.12
CA TYR A 22 5.93 -9.62 17.51
C TYR A 22 5.35 -9.21 16.16
N LYS A 23 4.77 -8.00 16.05
CA LYS A 23 4.26 -7.45 14.80
C LYS A 23 5.36 -7.30 13.76
N LEU A 24 6.54 -6.79 14.13
CA LEU A 24 7.71 -6.71 13.24
C LEU A 24 8.07 -8.10 12.68
N GLY A 25 8.15 -9.12 13.53
CA GLY A 25 8.41 -10.49 13.10
C GLY A 25 7.34 -11.07 12.18
N GLN A 26 6.06 -10.71 12.37
CA GLN A 26 5.00 -11.11 11.45
C GLN A 26 5.14 -10.44 10.07
N LEU A 27 5.49 -9.16 10.03
CA LEU A 27 5.75 -8.44 8.78
C LEU A 27 6.97 -9.00 8.06
N GLU A 28 8.06 -9.24 8.79
CA GLU A 28 9.26 -9.91 8.27
C GLU A 28 8.91 -11.26 7.61
N LYS A 29 8.15 -12.09 8.31
CA LYS A 29 7.71 -13.41 7.81
C LYS A 29 6.90 -13.30 6.52
N VAL A 30 6.01 -12.33 6.41
CA VAL A 30 5.20 -12.08 5.20
C VAL A 30 6.08 -11.65 4.04
N ILE A 31 6.95 -10.64 4.24
CA ILE A 31 7.83 -10.11 3.19
C ILE A 31 8.81 -11.19 2.73
N SER A 32 9.38 -11.97 3.66
CA SER A 32 10.27 -13.09 3.34
C SER A 32 9.55 -14.15 2.50
N SER A 33 8.35 -14.54 2.90
CA SER A 33 7.56 -15.55 2.17
C SER A 33 7.23 -15.08 0.74
N LEU A 34 6.88 -13.80 0.59
CA LEU A 34 6.66 -13.22 -0.75
C LEU A 34 7.94 -13.23 -1.59
N ALA A 35 9.08 -12.87 -1.01
CA ALA A 35 10.37 -12.88 -1.69
C ALA A 35 10.75 -14.29 -2.18
N ILE A 36 10.54 -15.31 -1.34
CA ILE A 36 10.80 -16.72 -1.68
C ILE A 36 9.91 -17.16 -2.84
N ASP A 37 8.63 -16.96 -2.73
CA ASP A 37 7.65 -17.50 -3.68
C ASP A 37 7.62 -16.76 -5.02
N GLN A 38 7.73 -15.44 -4.97
CA GLN A 38 7.49 -14.60 -6.14
C GLN A 38 8.77 -14.07 -6.78
N ASN A 39 9.90 -14.05 -6.07
CA ASN A 39 11.11 -13.37 -6.54
C ASN A 39 12.42 -14.13 -6.28
N ASN A 40 12.40 -15.46 -6.25
CA ASN A 40 13.60 -16.29 -6.11
C ASN A 40 14.50 -15.86 -4.92
N ASN A 41 13.90 -15.68 -3.76
CA ASN A 41 14.52 -15.22 -2.51
C ASN A 41 15.04 -13.75 -2.53
N ASN A 42 14.77 -12.99 -3.58
CA ASN A 42 15.13 -11.58 -3.58
C ASN A 42 13.98 -10.73 -3.03
N LEU A 43 14.27 -9.82 -2.10
CA LEU A 43 13.28 -8.84 -1.66
C LEU A 43 12.76 -8.01 -2.83
N PRO A 44 11.50 -7.54 -2.78
CA PRO A 44 10.97 -6.60 -3.75
C PRO A 44 11.90 -5.39 -3.93
N ASP A 45 11.92 -4.85 -5.12
CA ASP A 45 12.75 -3.67 -5.42
C ASP A 45 12.17 -2.38 -4.83
N LEU A 46 10.85 -2.34 -4.76
CA LEU A 46 10.04 -1.26 -4.18
C LEU A 46 9.03 -1.86 -3.21
N ILE A 47 8.89 -1.28 -2.01
CA ILE A 47 7.91 -1.70 -1.00
C ILE A 47 7.15 -0.48 -0.52
N GLY A 48 5.89 -0.35 -0.92
CA GLY A 48 4.95 0.64 -0.39
C GLY A 48 4.39 0.17 0.95
N LEU A 49 4.35 1.07 1.92
CA LEU A 49 3.83 0.80 3.26
C LEU A 49 2.74 1.82 3.60
N CYS A 50 1.67 1.34 4.22
CA CYS A 50 0.59 2.14 4.78
C CYS A 50 0.49 1.95 6.28
N GLU A 51 -0.12 2.92 6.98
CA GLU A 51 -0.30 2.91 8.45
C GLU A 51 1.01 2.86 9.24
N ILE A 52 2.01 3.56 8.73
CA ILE A 52 3.30 3.73 9.40
C ILE A 52 3.21 4.91 10.38
N GLU A 53 3.51 4.67 11.66
CA GLU A 53 3.42 5.71 12.69
C GLU A 53 4.54 6.76 12.58
N ASN A 54 5.76 6.33 12.22
CA ASN A 54 6.90 7.23 12.11
C ASN A 54 8.11 6.53 11.46
N ARG A 55 9.17 7.32 11.19
CA ARG A 55 10.41 6.82 10.58
C ARG A 55 11.13 5.75 11.43
N SER A 56 11.00 5.78 12.77
CA SER A 56 11.65 4.78 13.62
C SER A 56 11.09 3.38 13.38
N VAL A 57 9.77 3.25 13.17
CA VAL A 57 9.13 1.98 12.82
C VAL A 57 9.70 1.42 11.51
N ILE A 58 9.96 2.29 10.53
CA ILE A 58 10.57 1.85 9.25
C ILE A 58 12.00 1.35 9.46
N ASN A 59 12.79 2.07 10.27
CA ASN A 59 14.14 1.62 10.62
C ASN A 59 14.11 0.27 11.34
N ASP A 60 13.16 0.04 12.24
CA ASP A 60 13.02 -1.23 12.94
C ASP A 60 12.62 -2.37 11.97
N ILE A 61 11.80 -2.11 10.95
CA ILE A 61 11.54 -3.06 9.86
C ILE A 61 12.84 -3.39 9.11
N LEU A 62 13.63 -2.38 8.72
CA LEU A 62 14.88 -2.57 8.00
C LEU A 62 15.98 -3.24 8.86
N ASN A 63 15.85 -3.22 10.18
CA ASN A 63 16.75 -3.93 11.10
C ASN A 63 16.37 -5.42 11.30
N THR A 64 15.27 -5.90 10.73
CA THR A 64 14.93 -7.33 10.77
C THR A 64 15.87 -8.14 9.88
N SER A 65 15.94 -9.45 10.13
CA SER A 65 16.99 -10.29 9.54
C SER A 65 16.95 -10.37 8.01
N ILE A 66 15.76 -10.32 7.41
CA ILE A 66 15.62 -10.40 5.94
C ILE A 66 16.17 -9.16 5.21
N PHE A 67 16.21 -8.02 5.90
CA PHE A 67 16.76 -6.78 5.35
C PHE A 67 18.26 -6.61 5.63
N HIS A 68 18.83 -7.51 6.44
CA HIS A 68 20.26 -7.45 6.75
C HIS A 68 21.10 -7.52 5.46
N ASN A 69 22.03 -6.59 5.30
CA ASN A 69 22.83 -6.43 4.07
C ASN A 69 22.04 -6.07 2.80
N GLN A 70 20.82 -5.54 2.98
CA GLN A 70 20.01 -5.00 1.88
C GLN A 70 19.97 -3.48 1.97
N ASP A 71 20.39 -2.83 0.91
CA ASP A 71 20.43 -1.37 0.86
C ASP A 71 19.12 -0.81 0.34
N PHE A 72 18.31 -0.25 1.25
CA PHE A 72 17.08 0.47 0.93
C PHE A 72 17.18 1.94 1.31
N GLN A 73 16.70 2.80 0.41
CA GLN A 73 16.41 4.20 0.69
C GLN A 73 14.98 4.30 1.25
N ILE A 74 14.80 5.13 2.27
CA ILE A 74 13.51 5.38 2.90
C ILE A 74 12.95 6.71 2.41
N ILE A 75 11.75 6.68 1.84
CA ILE A 75 10.95 7.87 1.53
C ILE A 75 9.78 7.89 2.50
N HIS A 76 9.81 8.83 3.41
CA HIS A 76 8.80 9.02 4.45
C HIS A 76 8.83 10.46 4.95
N GLN A 77 7.67 10.99 5.26
CA GLN A 77 7.42 12.24 5.96
C GLN A 77 6.22 12.07 6.87
N ASP A 78 6.27 12.67 8.05
CA ASP A 78 5.10 12.74 8.93
C ASP A 78 4.02 13.58 8.24
N SER A 79 2.86 13.00 8.03
CA SER A 79 1.70 13.65 7.42
C SER A 79 0.81 14.32 8.48
N PRO A 80 -0.12 15.19 8.08
CA PRO A 80 -1.03 15.83 9.03
C PRO A 80 -2.18 14.93 9.50
N ASP A 81 -2.16 13.61 9.25
CA ASP A 81 -3.21 12.69 9.70
C ASP A 81 -3.40 12.74 11.21
N ILE A 82 -4.64 12.90 11.65
CA ILE A 82 -4.96 13.07 13.08
C ILE A 82 -4.63 11.85 13.95
N ARG A 83 -4.49 10.66 13.35
CA ARG A 83 -4.08 9.42 14.03
C ARG A 83 -2.57 9.26 14.09
N GLY A 84 -1.83 10.07 13.31
CA GLY A 84 -0.37 9.98 13.19
C GLY A 84 0.09 8.75 12.44
N ILE A 85 -0.61 8.40 11.35
CA ILE A 85 -0.23 7.30 10.45
C ILE A 85 0.08 7.85 9.07
N ASP A 86 1.07 7.26 8.41
CA ASP A 86 1.63 7.75 7.17
C ASP A 86 1.71 6.68 6.09
N CYS A 87 2.03 7.13 4.87
CA CYS A 87 2.54 6.28 3.80
C CYS A 87 4.07 6.35 3.75
N ALA A 88 4.71 5.26 3.34
CA ALA A 88 6.15 5.24 3.09
C ALA A 88 6.49 4.38 1.88
N LEU A 89 7.67 4.62 1.30
CA LEU A 89 8.21 3.80 0.23
C LEU A 89 9.66 3.44 0.55
N LEU A 90 9.97 2.14 0.49
CA LEU A 90 11.32 1.61 0.53
C LEU A 90 11.79 1.33 -0.90
N ILE A 91 12.98 1.77 -1.25
CA ILE A 91 13.53 1.70 -2.60
C ILE A 91 14.93 1.11 -2.55
N LYS A 92 15.21 0.03 -3.27
CA LYS A 92 16.58 -0.49 -3.41
C LYS A 92 17.51 0.54 -4.03
N ASN A 93 18.75 0.62 -3.56
CA ASN A 93 19.76 1.60 -4.00
C ASN A 93 20.15 1.52 -5.49
N LYS A 94 19.73 0.48 -6.20
CA LYS A 94 19.92 0.41 -7.65
C LYS A 94 19.14 1.45 -8.45
N PHE A 95 18.11 2.05 -7.84
CA PHE A 95 17.31 3.13 -8.44
C PHE A 95 17.89 4.48 -8.05
N LYS A 96 18.03 5.36 -9.03
CA LYS A 96 18.40 6.76 -8.79
C LYS A 96 17.14 7.59 -8.57
N ILE A 97 17.04 8.23 -7.42
CA ILE A 97 15.94 9.14 -7.12
C ILE A 97 16.19 10.47 -7.83
N LEU A 98 15.27 10.89 -8.69
CA LEU A 98 15.30 12.17 -9.41
C LEU A 98 14.48 13.25 -8.69
N LYS A 99 13.33 12.85 -8.14
CA LYS A 99 12.43 13.74 -7.40
C LYS A 99 11.70 12.94 -6.34
N LYS A 100 11.42 13.55 -5.20
CA LYS A 100 10.47 13.07 -4.18
C LYS A 100 9.56 14.20 -3.77
N ASP A 101 8.31 13.88 -3.47
CA ASP A 101 7.31 14.84 -3.03
C ASP A 101 6.27 14.16 -2.13
N PHE A 102 5.58 14.93 -1.31
CA PHE A 102 4.50 14.48 -0.44
C PHE A 102 3.28 15.34 -0.76
N ILE A 103 2.30 14.72 -1.41
CA ILE A 103 1.14 15.42 -1.94
C ILE A 103 0.12 15.56 -0.81
N VAL A 104 0.00 16.78 -0.31
CA VAL A 104 -0.92 17.12 0.78
C VAL A 104 -2.37 17.03 0.29
N ILE A 105 -3.22 16.39 1.08
CA ILE A 105 -4.65 16.26 0.82
C ILE A 105 -5.40 17.23 1.75
N ASP A 106 -5.63 18.43 1.25
CA ASP A 106 -6.38 19.47 1.96
C ASP A 106 -7.80 19.59 1.38
N ASN A 107 -8.72 18.81 1.91
CA ASN A 107 -10.11 18.80 1.44
C ASN A 107 -10.93 19.87 2.20
N PRO A 108 -11.38 20.93 1.55
CA PRO A 108 -12.11 22.03 2.21
C PRO A 108 -13.49 21.61 2.76
N ARG A 109 -13.99 20.43 2.38
CA ARG A 109 -15.25 19.87 2.88
C ARG A 109 -15.06 18.90 4.03
N ASP A 110 -13.81 18.63 4.44
CA ASP A 110 -13.48 17.71 5.53
C ASP A 110 -12.61 18.42 6.56
N ASN A 111 -13.11 18.58 7.76
CA ASN A 111 -12.34 19.20 8.87
C ASN A 111 -11.23 18.27 9.41
N ARG A 112 -11.09 17.07 8.85
CA ARG A 112 -10.07 16.11 9.26
C ARG A 112 -8.97 16.05 8.22
N THR A 113 -7.77 16.29 8.67
CA THR A 113 -6.56 16.03 7.89
C THR A 113 -6.37 14.52 7.66
N THR A 114 -5.75 14.18 6.56
CA THR A 114 -5.47 12.78 6.17
C THR A 114 -4.02 12.64 5.73
N ARG A 115 -3.63 11.42 5.37
CA ARG A 115 -2.28 11.09 4.93
C ARG A 115 -1.94 11.75 3.62
N ASP A 116 -0.68 12.16 3.51
CA ASP A 116 -0.12 12.59 2.24
C ASP A 116 0.07 11.39 1.31
N ILE A 117 0.01 11.63 0.00
CA ILE A 117 0.43 10.63 -0.99
C ILE A 117 1.93 10.78 -1.20
N VAL A 118 2.67 9.69 -1.07
CA VAL A 118 4.11 9.68 -1.39
C VAL A 118 4.29 9.61 -2.89
N PHE A 119 5.07 10.53 -3.45
CA PHE A 119 5.51 10.52 -4.84
C PHE A 119 7.02 10.42 -4.94
N VAL A 120 7.51 9.55 -5.83
CA VAL A 120 8.93 9.49 -6.18
C VAL A 120 9.10 9.26 -7.66
N LYS A 121 9.94 10.08 -8.29
CA LYS A 121 10.41 9.88 -9.67
C LYS A 121 11.77 9.21 -9.62
N LEU A 122 11.90 8.07 -10.27
CA LEU A 122 13.08 7.20 -10.26
C LEU A 122 13.65 7.04 -11.66
N GLU A 123 14.95 6.87 -11.75
CA GLU A 123 15.64 6.42 -12.96
C GLU A 123 16.23 5.02 -12.75
N PHE A 124 15.98 4.12 -13.69
CA PHE A 124 16.60 2.80 -13.75
C PHE A 124 16.73 2.33 -15.20
N LYS A 125 17.92 1.89 -15.59
CA LYS A 125 18.23 1.45 -16.98
C LYS A 125 17.78 2.47 -18.05
N ASN A 126 18.04 3.75 -17.82
CA ASN A 126 17.67 4.86 -18.70
C ASN A 126 16.12 4.98 -18.92
N LYS A 127 15.32 4.45 -18.02
CA LYS A 127 13.85 4.61 -18.00
C LYS A 127 13.45 5.35 -16.75
N ILE A 128 12.39 6.14 -16.87
CA ILE A 128 11.84 6.94 -15.79
C ILE A 128 10.59 6.25 -15.25
N PHE A 129 10.53 6.15 -13.93
CA PHE A 129 9.41 5.56 -13.20
C PHE A 129 8.85 6.56 -12.21
N ASN A 130 7.55 6.78 -12.26
CA ASN A 130 6.79 7.58 -11.30
C ASN A 130 6.06 6.62 -10.36
N ILE A 131 6.38 6.67 -9.08
CA ILE A 131 5.83 5.77 -8.06
C ILE A 131 4.99 6.59 -7.08
N PHE A 132 3.73 6.20 -6.90
CA PHE A 132 2.81 6.80 -5.95
C PHE A 132 2.39 5.77 -4.91
N VAL A 133 2.51 6.09 -3.61
CA VAL A 133 1.98 5.27 -2.52
C VAL A 133 0.82 6.02 -1.87
N ASN A 134 -0.33 5.38 -1.84
CA ASN A 134 -1.61 5.96 -1.43
C ASN A 134 -2.17 5.25 -0.20
N HIS A 135 -2.84 6.02 0.67
CA HIS A 135 -3.79 5.50 1.64
C HIS A 135 -4.94 6.49 1.79
N TRP A 136 -6.01 6.26 1.05
CA TRP A 136 -7.16 7.16 0.95
C TRP A 136 -8.07 7.13 2.18
N PRO A 137 -8.94 8.13 2.37
CA PRO A 137 -9.91 8.15 3.47
C PRO A 137 -10.80 6.92 3.48
N SER A 138 -10.95 6.32 4.68
CA SER A 138 -11.74 5.11 4.85
C SER A 138 -13.24 5.32 4.60
N ARG A 139 -13.97 4.21 4.45
CA ARG A 139 -15.45 4.18 4.32
C ARG A 139 -16.18 4.41 5.63
N TYR A 140 -15.51 4.98 6.63
CA TYR A 140 -16.14 5.27 7.92
C TYR A 140 -17.36 6.19 7.76
N GLY A 141 -18.48 5.81 8.36
CA GLY A 141 -19.75 6.49 8.17
C GLY A 141 -20.57 6.02 6.96
N GLY A 142 -20.07 5.01 6.22
CA GLY A 142 -20.71 4.42 5.04
C GLY A 142 -20.06 4.85 3.73
N GLN A 143 -20.16 3.97 2.74
CA GLN A 143 -19.58 4.16 1.41
C GLN A 143 -20.02 5.48 0.77
N GLU A 144 -21.32 5.70 0.68
CA GLU A 144 -21.91 6.86 0.01
C GLU A 144 -21.56 8.17 0.73
N ASN A 145 -21.69 8.19 2.06
CA ASN A 145 -21.44 9.38 2.88
C ASN A 145 -19.96 9.81 2.85
N SER A 146 -19.04 8.90 2.64
CA SER A 146 -17.58 9.17 2.61
C SER A 146 -17.01 9.26 1.21
N ASN A 147 -17.78 8.94 0.17
CA ASN A 147 -17.32 8.86 -1.22
C ASN A 147 -16.67 10.17 -1.71
N TYR A 148 -17.27 11.33 -1.38
CA TYR A 148 -16.74 12.63 -1.79
C TYR A 148 -15.28 12.87 -1.38
N LYS A 149 -14.84 12.25 -0.27
CA LYS A 149 -13.46 12.36 0.21
C LYS A 149 -12.50 11.66 -0.74
N ARG A 150 -12.84 10.44 -1.16
CA ARG A 150 -12.01 9.66 -2.09
C ARG A 150 -12.04 10.23 -3.51
N VAL A 151 -13.18 10.74 -3.94
CA VAL A 151 -13.29 11.50 -5.20
C VAL A 151 -12.37 12.73 -5.18
N PHE A 152 -12.32 13.46 -4.06
CA PHE A 152 -11.41 14.59 -3.90
C PHE A 152 -9.95 14.17 -4.05
N VAL A 153 -9.53 13.11 -3.33
CA VAL A 153 -8.15 12.59 -3.42
C VAL A 153 -7.83 12.11 -4.84
N ALA A 154 -8.77 11.44 -5.51
CA ALA A 154 -8.62 11.00 -6.90
C ALA A 154 -8.32 12.17 -7.85
N ASN A 155 -9.05 13.30 -7.71
CA ASN A 155 -8.80 14.48 -8.51
C ASN A 155 -7.44 15.11 -8.20
N VAL A 156 -7.08 15.28 -6.92
CA VAL A 156 -5.75 15.79 -6.52
C VAL A 156 -4.64 14.94 -7.13
N LEU A 157 -4.74 13.62 -7.03
CA LEU A 157 -3.76 12.71 -7.60
C LEU A 157 -3.70 12.80 -9.13
N LYS A 158 -4.85 12.83 -9.81
CA LYS A 158 -4.93 12.96 -11.25
C LYS A 158 -4.29 14.27 -11.75
N ASP A 159 -4.59 15.38 -11.09
CA ASP A 159 -4.02 16.68 -11.42
C ASP A 159 -2.50 16.68 -11.22
N TYR A 160 -2.03 16.10 -10.10
CA TYR A 160 -0.60 15.99 -9.84
C TYR A 160 0.12 15.14 -10.90
N ILE A 161 -0.46 13.99 -11.29
CA ILE A 161 0.07 13.14 -12.36
C ILE A 161 0.19 13.93 -13.65
N SER A 162 -0.88 14.64 -14.05
CA SER A 162 -0.90 15.40 -15.31
C SER A 162 0.17 16.48 -15.38
N LEU A 163 0.54 17.08 -14.25
CA LEU A 163 1.52 18.16 -14.15
C LEU A 163 2.98 17.67 -13.97
N ASN A 164 3.18 16.45 -13.47
CA ASN A 164 4.50 16.00 -13.02
C ASN A 164 5.02 14.75 -13.74
N THR A 165 4.21 14.12 -14.59
CA THR A 165 4.60 12.93 -15.36
C THR A 165 4.39 13.12 -16.86
N SER A 166 5.10 12.33 -17.67
CA SER A 166 4.96 12.32 -19.12
C SER A 166 4.48 10.94 -19.60
N ASP A 167 3.87 10.89 -20.78
CA ASP A 167 3.29 9.64 -21.33
C ASP A 167 4.34 8.59 -21.69
N ASP A 168 5.59 8.99 -21.90
CA ASP A 168 6.74 8.12 -22.15
C ASP A 168 7.38 7.57 -20.86
N GLU A 169 6.97 8.08 -19.70
CA GLU A 169 7.42 7.61 -18.39
C GLU A 169 6.50 6.48 -17.87
N TYR A 170 7.06 5.54 -17.14
CA TYR A 170 6.30 4.46 -16.49
C TYR A 170 5.73 4.94 -15.17
N THR A 171 4.43 4.80 -14.99
CA THR A 171 3.75 5.21 -13.76
C THR A 171 3.16 4.02 -13.02
N VAL A 172 3.40 3.94 -11.71
CA VAL A 172 2.82 2.97 -10.79
C VAL A 172 2.13 3.71 -9.65
N ILE A 173 0.84 3.47 -9.48
CA ILE A 173 0.02 4.03 -8.42
C ILE A 173 -0.45 2.86 -7.57
N MET A 174 0.00 2.76 -6.31
CA MET A 174 -0.29 1.62 -5.45
C MET A 174 -0.72 2.06 -4.05
N GLY A 175 -1.37 1.16 -3.32
CA GLY A 175 -1.73 1.34 -1.92
C GLY A 175 -3.18 0.99 -1.62
N ASP A 176 -3.65 1.42 -0.44
CA ASP A 176 -5.03 1.27 0.01
C ASP A 176 -5.87 2.46 -0.46
N PHE A 177 -6.71 2.23 -1.46
CA PHE A 177 -7.63 3.23 -2.00
C PHE A 177 -8.92 3.35 -1.19
N ASN A 178 -9.15 2.45 -0.24
CA ASN A 178 -10.41 2.38 0.49
C ASN A 178 -11.68 2.40 -0.40
N ASP A 179 -11.49 2.13 -1.69
CA ASP A 179 -12.52 1.94 -2.70
C ASP A 179 -12.19 0.75 -3.59
N TYR A 180 -13.20 0.18 -4.22
CA TYR A 180 -13.03 -0.96 -5.12
C TYR A 180 -12.68 -0.48 -6.54
N PRO A 181 -12.08 -1.32 -7.39
CA PRO A 181 -11.72 -0.95 -8.77
C PRO A 181 -12.89 -0.40 -9.60
N PHE A 182 -14.11 -0.79 -9.29
CA PHE A 182 -15.32 -0.35 -9.99
C PHE A 182 -16.00 0.88 -9.39
N ASN A 183 -15.50 1.43 -8.26
CA ASN A 183 -16.06 2.64 -7.66
C ASN A 183 -15.73 3.87 -8.49
N GLU A 184 -16.58 4.89 -8.43
CA GLU A 184 -16.46 6.07 -9.29
C GLU A 184 -15.19 6.90 -9.02
N SER A 185 -14.69 6.92 -7.79
CA SER A 185 -13.41 7.58 -7.47
C SER A 185 -12.26 7.01 -8.31
N ILE A 186 -12.30 5.71 -8.60
CA ILE A 186 -11.34 5.02 -9.45
C ILE A 186 -11.73 5.20 -10.92
N THR A 187 -12.92 4.73 -11.33
CA THR A 187 -13.28 4.60 -12.74
C THR A 187 -13.52 5.91 -13.46
N LYS A 188 -14.07 6.94 -12.76
CA LYS A 188 -14.42 8.22 -13.38
C LYS A 188 -13.42 9.33 -13.09
N PHE A 189 -12.84 9.33 -11.89
CA PHE A 189 -12.02 10.44 -11.43
C PHE A 189 -10.52 10.19 -11.53
N LEU A 190 -10.03 8.97 -11.29
CA LEU A 190 -8.61 8.66 -11.40
C LEU A 190 -8.24 8.06 -12.77
N MET A 191 -8.96 7.03 -13.20
CA MET A 191 -8.62 6.27 -14.41
C MET A 191 -8.94 7.03 -15.70
N ASN A 192 -8.16 6.74 -16.72
CA ASN A 192 -8.38 7.08 -18.13
C ASN A 192 -7.78 5.96 -18.99
N ASP A 193 -7.76 6.11 -20.30
CA ASP A 193 -7.23 5.17 -21.28
C ASP A 193 -5.70 4.92 -21.18
N LYS A 194 -4.99 5.80 -20.45
CA LYS A 194 -3.54 5.68 -20.23
C LYS A 194 -3.18 4.75 -19.06
N PHE A 195 -4.15 4.26 -18.30
CA PHE A 195 -3.91 3.46 -17.11
C PHE A 195 -4.64 2.12 -17.14
N ILE A 196 -4.00 1.11 -16.55
CA ILE A 196 -4.54 -0.25 -16.36
C ILE A 196 -4.54 -0.53 -14.86
N ASN A 197 -5.70 -0.84 -14.30
CA ASN A 197 -5.81 -1.32 -12.92
C ASN A 197 -5.61 -2.84 -12.90
N LEU A 198 -4.49 -3.30 -12.35
CA LEU A 198 -4.16 -4.72 -12.29
C LEU A 198 -5.09 -5.52 -11.36
N MET A 199 -5.73 -4.84 -10.40
CA MET A 199 -6.67 -5.47 -9.46
C MET A 199 -8.13 -5.47 -9.98
N ASN A 200 -8.34 -5.19 -11.26
CA ASN A 200 -9.64 -5.39 -11.87
C ASN A 200 -9.96 -6.90 -11.94
N ASN A 201 -11.16 -7.29 -11.54
CA ASN A 201 -11.60 -8.69 -11.51
C ASN A 201 -11.50 -9.40 -12.87
N ASP A 202 -11.49 -8.66 -13.97
CA ASP A 202 -11.30 -9.22 -15.32
C ASP A 202 -9.85 -9.62 -15.60
N LEU A 203 -8.89 -9.09 -14.83
CA LEU A 203 -7.45 -9.32 -15.04
C LEU A 203 -6.83 -10.22 -13.97
N VAL A 204 -7.37 -10.22 -12.75
CA VAL A 204 -6.82 -10.94 -11.59
C VAL A 204 -7.80 -11.99 -11.09
N SER A 205 -7.32 -13.22 -10.95
CA SER A 205 -8.06 -14.30 -10.29
C SER A 205 -7.68 -14.42 -8.83
N GLY A 206 -8.63 -14.79 -7.98
CA GLY A 206 -8.39 -15.09 -6.60
C GLY A 206 -9.22 -14.25 -5.63
N ILE A 207 -8.83 -14.33 -4.35
CA ILE A 207 -9.44 -13.55 -3.29
C ILE A 207 -8.84 -12.14 -3.31
N GLY A 208 -9.63 -11.13 -2.99
CA GLY A 208 -9.16 -9.74 -2.90
C GLY A 208 -8.12 -9.52 -1.80
N SER A 209 -7.73 -8.29 -1.59
CA SER A 209 -6.80 -7.91 -0.51
C SER A 209 -7.48 -7.80 0.86
N TYR A 210 -8.78 -7.55 0.89
CA TYR A 210 -9.56 -7.31 2.10
C TYR A 210 -10.85 -8.12 2.10
N ASN A 211 -11.23 -8.65 3.28
CA ASN A 211 -12.49 -9.36 3.46
C ASN A 211 -13.43 -8.58 4.39
N TYR A 212 -14.58 -8.19 3.86
CA TYR A 212 -15.64 -7.58 4.63
C TYR A 212 -16.86 -8.51 4.74
N ARG A 213 -17.17 -8.98 5.96
CA ARG A 213 -18.32 -9.85 6.25
C ARG A 213 -18.42 -11.09 5.35
N GLY A 214 -17.28 -11.71 5.04
CA GLY A 214 -17.20 -12.91 4.20
C GLY A 214 -17.03 -12.64 2.71
N THR A 215 -17.10 -11.40 2.27
CA THR A 215 -16.89 -11.02 0.87
C THR A 215 -15.51 -10.41 0.68
N TRP A 216 -14.71 -11.01 -0.20
CA TRP A 216 -13.42 -10.49 -0.58
C TRP A 216 -13.53 -9.42 -1.65
N ASN A 217 -12.74 -8.36 -1.51
CA ASN A 217 -12.65 -7.26 -2.46
C ASN A 217 -11.25 -6.66 -2.50
N TRP A 218 -10.98 -5.81 -3.49
CA TRP A 218 -9.71 -5.13 -3.72
C TRP A 218 -9.80 -3.69 -3.20
N LEU A 219 -9.49 -3.44 -1.92
CA LEU A 219 -9.26 -2.09 -1.40
C LEU A 219 -7.85 -1.60 -1.74
N ASP A 220 -6.89 -2.53 -1.68
CA ASP A 220 -5.52 -2.29 -2.10
C ASP A 220 -5.42 -2.55 -3.60
N GLN A 221 -4.84 -1.61 -4.34
CA GLN A 221 -4.78 -1.68 -5.79
C GLN A 221 -3.40 -1.29 -6.31
N ILE A 222 -3.07 -1.82 -7.49
CA ILE A 222 -1.92 -1.42 -8.29
C ILE A 222 -2.44 -1.02 -9.65
N ILE A 223 -2.25 0.25 -9.98
CA ILE A 223 -2.59 0.84 -11.26
C ILE A 223 -1.29 1.20 -11.97
N ILE A 224 -1.13 0.77 -13.19
CA ILE A 224 0.07 1.03 -14.00
C ILE A 224 -0.29 1.80 -15.26
N SER A 225 0.65 2.58 -15.79
CA SER A 225 0.47 3.19 -17.11
C SER A 225 0.47 2.15 -18.23
N SER A 226 -0.29 2.40 -19.29
CA SER A 226 -0.50 1.42 -20.38
C SER A 226 0.79 1.05 -21.12
N ASN A 227 1.83 1.92 -21.07
CA ASN A 227 3.14 1.65 -21.66
C ASN A 227 3.93 0.52 -20.98
N PHE A 228 3.50 0.01 -19.81
CA PHE A 228 4.01 -1.26 -19.26
C PHE A 228 3.71 -2.47 -20.17
N SER A 229 2.83 -2.30 -21.15
CA SER A 229 2.55 -3.30 -22.19
C SER A 229 3.42 -3.12 -23.44
N ASP A 230 4.35 -2.17 -23.46
CA ASP A 230 5.28 -1.97 -24.55
C ASP A 230 6.33 -3.11 -24.62
N LYS A 231 7.12 -3.10 -25.71
CA LYS A 231 8.13 -4.15 -25.93
C LYS A 231 9.34 -4.08 -25.00
N SER A 232 9.40 -3.09 -24.09
CA SER A 232 10.55 -2.89 -23.20
C SER A 232 10.38 -3.57 -21.84
N ILE A 233 9.17 -3.73 -21.38
CA ILE A 233 8.86 -4.33 -20.06
C ILE A 233 7.76 -5.37 -20.23
N LYS A 234 7.97 -6.53 -19.61
CA LYS A 234 6.98 -7.61 -19.56
C LYS A 234 6.41 -7.73 -18.15
N LEU A 235 5.11 -7.63 -18.03
CA LEU A 235 4.40 -7.97 -16.80
C LEU A 235 4.37 -9.50 -16.63
N LEU A 236 4.85 -10.00 -15.49
CA LEU A 236 4.98 -11.44 -15.23
C LEU A 236 3.86 -11.99 -14.35
N SER A 237 3.61 -11.33 -13.21
CA SER A 237 2.59 -11.76 -12.25
C SER A 237 2.14 -10.59 -11.37
N PHE A 238 0.91 -10.66 -10.88
CA PHE A 238 0.34 -9.68 -9.96
C PHE A 238 -0.83 -10.30 -9.19
N GLY A 239 -1.19 -9.70 -8.06
CA GLY A 239 -2.31 -10.14 -7.24
C GLY A 239 -2.11 -9.89 -5.76
N ALA A 240 -2.95 -10.52 -4.94
CA ALA A 240 -2.75 -10.59 -3.50
C ALA A 240 -1.87 -11.79 -3.15
N PHE A 241 -0.87 -11.57 -2.31
CA PHE A 241 -0.05 -12.67 -1.79
C PHE A 241 -0.69 -13.23 -0.53
N GLN A 242 -0.83 -14.56 -0.48
CA GLN A 242 -1.40 -15.25 0.66
C GLN A 242 -0.69 -16.57 0.96
N LYS A 243 -0.64 -16.91 2.23
CA LYS A 243 -0.22 -18.20 2.78
C LYS A 243 -1.16 -18.60 3.91
N ASP A 244 -1.21 -19.87 4.26
CA ASP A 244 -2.10 -20.37 5.33
C ASP A 244 -1.93 -19.60 6.65
N PHE A 245 -0.69 -19.27 7.03
CA PHE A 245 -0.42 -18.52 8.26
C PHE A 245 -0.91 -17.07 8.24
N MET A 246 -1.22 -16.55 7.07
CA MET A 246 -1.74 -15.18 6.88
C MET A 246 -3.27 -15.14 6.97
N LEU A 247 -3.91 -16.29 7.09
CA LEU A 247 -5.36 -16.42 7.08
C LEU A 247 -5.84 -17.02 8.40
N TYR A 248 -7.04 -16.67 8.80
CA TYR A 248 -7.76 -17.38 9.84
C TYR A 248 -9.19 -17.67 9.40
N LYS A 249 -9.73 -18.78 9.89
CA LYS A 249 -11.11 -19.19 9.68
C LYS A 249 -11.92 -18.87 10.93
N ASN A 250 -12.97 -18.08 10.80
CA ASN A 250 -13.85 -17.80 11.91
C ASN A 250 -14.78 -19.00 12.23
N LYS A 251 -15.56 -18.89 13.31
CA LYS A 251 -16.50 -19.96 13.75
C LYS A 251 -17.56 -20.31 12.72
N ASP A 252 -17.91 -19.37 11.83
CA ASP A 252 -18.89 -19.55 10.77
C ASP A 252 -18.28 -20.10 9.47
N GLY A 253 -16.98 -20.42 9.50
CA GLY A 253 -16.25 -20.99 8.37
C GLY A 253 -15.69 -19.96 7.37
N MET A 254 -15.92 -18.66 7.59
CA MET A 254 -15.41 -17.62 6.70
C MET A 254 -13.92 -17.35 6.94
N ILE A 255 -13.19 -17.08 5.87
CA ILE A 255 -11.74 -16.87 5.87
C ILE A 255 -11.44 -15.37 5.78
N TYR A 256 -10.54 -14.90 6.63
CA TYR A 256 -10.10 -13.50 6.74
C TYR A 256 -8.57 -13.40 6.81
N PRO A 257 -7.97 -12.26 6.46
CA PRO A 257 -6.57 -12.00 6.81
C PRO A 257 -6.38 -12.05 8.33
N SER A 258 -5.24 -12.58 8.78
CA SER A 258 -4.91 -12.70 10.19
C SER A 258 -4.48 -11.34 10.75
N ARG A 259 -5.42 -10.64 11.37
CA ARG A 259 -5.20 -9.30 11.94
C ARG A 259 -4.53 -9.35 13.31
N SER A 260 -3.87 -8.26 13.68
CA SER A 260 -3.27 -8.11 15.01
C SER A 260 -4.32 -8.02 16.13
N PHE A 261 -5.44 -7.35 15.87
CA PHE A 261 -6.52 -7.17 16.84
C PHE A 261 -7.90 -7.42 16.24
N GLY A 262 -8.81 -7.94 17.06
CA GLY A 262 -10.26 -7.88 16.85
C GLY A 262 -10.90 -7.18 18.04
N GLY A 263 -11.32 -5.93 17.85
CA GLY A 263 -11.67 -5.04 18.95
C GLY A 263 -10.45 -4.82 19.88
N ASN A 264 -10.56 -5.19 21.15
CA ASN A 264 -9.46 -5.09 22.13
C ASN A 264 -8.66 -6.40 22.29
N THR A 265 -9.08 -7.48 21.62
CA THR A 265 -8.43 -8.78 21.74
C THR A 265 -7.23 -8.87 20.81
N TRP A 266 -6.07 -9.22 21.37
CA TRP A 266 -4.85 -9.46 20.63
C TRP A 266 -4.83 -10.87 20.03
N TYR A 267 -4.65 -10.96 18.72
CA TYR A 267 -4.50 -12.23 17.98
C TYR A 267 -3.09 -12.45 17.43
N GLY A 268 -2.28 -11.39 17.33
CA GLY A 268 -0.89 -11.51 16.87
C GLY A 268 -0.73 -11.74 15.37
N GLY A 269 -1.73 -11.42 14.57
CA GLY A 269 -1.60 -11.51 13.11
C GLY A 269 -0.80 -10.34 12.52
N PHE A 270 -0.59 -10.40 11.20
CA PHE A 270 0.24 -9.42 10.50
C PHE A 270 -0.55 -8.18 10.04
N SER A 271 -1.77 -8.33 9.49
CA SER A 271 -2.62 -7.25 9.00
C SER A 271 -4.04 -7.77 8.76
N ASP A 272 -5.02 -6.88 8.66
CA ASP A 272 -6.37 -7.18 8.17
C ASP A 272 -6.52 -7.01 6.66
N HIS A 273 -5.43 -6.63 5.97
CA HIS A 273 -5.29 -6.68 4.52
C HIS A 273 -4.21 -7.67 4.11
N LEU A 274 -4.37 -8.34 2.99
CA LEU A 274 -3.30 -9.10 2.34
C LEU A 274 -2.41 -8.14 1.55
N PRO A 275 -1.09 -8.36 1.51
CA PRO A 275 -0.22 -7.56 0.66
C PRO A 275 -0.51 -7.86 -0.82
N ILE A 276 -0.50 -6.82 -1.62
CA ILE A 276 -0.60 -6.92 -3.07
C ILE A 276 0.78 -6.75 -3.70
N TYR A 277 0.98 -7.35 -4.87
CA TYR A 277 2.24 -7.26 -5.58
C TYR A 277 2.04 -7.27 -7.09
N PHE A 278 3.02 -6.75 -7.81
CA PHE A 278 3.23 -7.07 -9.22
C PHE A 278 4.71 -7.30 -9.48
N LYS A 279 4.99 -8.12 -10.47
CA LYS A 279 6.33 -8.43 -10.95
C LYS A 279 6.43 -8.15 -12.43
N SER A 280 7.47 -7.43 -12.81
CA SER A 280 7.80 -7.16 -14.21
C SER A 280 9.29 -7.35 -14.45
N GLU A 281 9.67 -7.56 -15.71
CA GLU A 281 11.06 -7.67 -16.15
C GLU A 281 11.31 -6.84 -17.40
N PHE A 282 12.53 -6.34 -17.56
CA PHE A 282 12.95 -5.73 -18.82
C PHE A 282 13.16 -6.81 -19.87
N ILE A 283 12.64 -6.57 -21.07
CA ILE A 283 12.91 -7.39 -22.25
C ILE A 283 14.21 -6.85 -22.86
N ASN A 284 15.21 -7.73 -22.97
CA ASN A 284 16.51 -7.41 -23.59
C ASN A 284 16.40 -7.32 -25.09
#